data_44d1ff0b9902870d121374a3fbd2b13e
#
_entry.id   44d1ff0b9902870d121374a3fbd2b13e
#
_cell.length_a   1.000
_cell.length_b   1.000
_cell.length_c   1.000
_cell.angle_alpha   90.00
_cell.angle_beta   90.00
_cell.angle_gamma   90.00
#
_symmetry.space_group_name_H-M   'P 1'
#
loop_
_entity.id
_entity.type
_entity.pdbx_description
1 polymer ?
#
loop_
_entity_poly.entity_id
_entity_poly.type
_entity_poly.pdbx_seq_one_letter_code
_entity_poly.pdbx_strand_id
1 'polypeptide(L)'
;KTKAALENLKNKDFVFLHVEASDEAGHDGDVDLKVKTIENLDARMIGPIYKEVKTWSEPVCIAILPDHFTPVELRIHVGEPVPFIIWYPGIVPDEVERYDEISCVTGGYGLLRLRQFMEVLMQY
;
A
#
# COMPACT_ATOMS: atom_id res chain seq x y z
N LYS A 1 -11.52 -8.50 6.05
CA LYS A 1 -10.92 -7.15 6.19
C LYS A 1 -11.50 -6.20 5.12
N THR A 2 -11.48 -6.52 3.80
CA THR A 2 -11.95 -5.67 2.68
C THR A 2 -13.37 -5.13 2.89
N LYS A 3 -14.35 -6.02 3.14
CA LYS A 3 -15.75 -5.62 3.39
C LYS A 3 -15.88 -4.67 4.59
N ALA A 4 -15.19 -4.99 5.69
CA ALA A 4 -15.22 -4.16 6.89
C ALA A 4 -14.59 -2.77 6.65
N ALA A 5 -13.54 -2.68 5.84
CA ALA A 5 -12.94 -1.40 5.48
C ALA A 5 -13.94 -0.53 4.70
N LEU A 6 -14.56 -1.07 3.66
CA LEU A 6 -15.56 -0.36 2.85
C LEU A 6 -16.80 0.07 3.67
N GLU A 7 -17.25 -0.79 4.60
CA GLU A 7 -18.38 -0.44 5.49
C GLU A 7 -18.01 0.69 6.45
N ASN A 8 -16.78 0.68 6.99
CA ASN A 8 -16.33 1.73 7.89
C ASN A 8 -16.09 3.07 7.17
N LEU A 9 -15.55 3.06 5.96
CA LEU A 9 -15.35 4.27 5.16
C LEU A 9 -16.63 5.07 4.89
N LYS A 10 -17.79 4.43 4.91
CA LYS A 10 -19.08 5.12 4.76
C LYS A 10 -19.41 6.08 5.91
N ASN A 11 -18.75 5.94 7.06
CA ASN A 11 -19.06 6.65 8.29
C ASN A 11 -17.81 7.15 9.03
N LYS A 12 -16.63 7.02 8.42
CA LYS A 12 -15.34 7.38 9.02
C LYS A 12 -14.48 8.09 7.98
N ASP A 13 -13.78 9.12 8.41
CA ASP A 13 -12.88 9.89 7.56
C ASP A 13 -11.56 9.16 7.25
N PHE A 14 -11.20 8.15 8.07
CA PHE A 14 -9.97 7.41 7.91
C PHE A 14 -10.13 5.94 8.33
N VAL A 15 -9.62 5.03 7.50
CA VAL A 15 -9.54 3.60 7.81
C VAL A 15 -8.12 3.09 7.57
N PHE A 16 -7.49 2.61 8.61
CA PHE A 16 -6.19 1.92 8.53
C PHE A 16 -6.41 0.40 8.43
N LEU A 17 -5.79 -0.21 7.43
CA LEU A 17 -5.95 -1.63 7.11
C LEU A 17 -4.59 -2.29 7.09
N HIS A 18 -4.30 -3.07 8.13
CA HIS A 18 -3.03 -3.78 8.30
C HIS A 18 -3.13 -5.26 7.95
N VAL A 19 -2.12 -5.81 7.27
CA VAL A 19 -2.02 -7.22 6.88
C VAL A 19 -0.58 -7.71 7.04
N GLU A 20 -0.37 -8.69 7.88
CA GLU A 20 0.93 -9.21 8.30
C GLU A 20 1.47 -10.36 7.41
N ALA A 21 0.59 -11.01 6.64
CA ALA A 21 0.91 -12.27 5.96
C ALA A 21 2.13 -12.24 5.02
N SER A 22 2.45 -11.08 4.42
CA SER A 22 3.65 -10.93 3.59
C SER A 22 4.94 -10.82 4.41
N ASP A 23 4.83 -10.28 5.63
CA ASP A 23 5.91 -10.22 6.59
C ASP A 23 6.22 -11.60 7.17
N GLU A 24 5.19 -12.33 7.61
CA GLU A 24 5.32 -13.72 8.08
C GLU A 24 6.03 -14.60 7.04
N ALA A 25 5.62 -14.53 5.76
CA ALA A 25 6.28 -15.26 4.68
C ALA A 25 7.75 -14.82 4.47
N GLY A 26 8.06 -13.55 4.71
CA GLY A 26 9.43 -13.04 4.72
C GLY A 26 10.28 -13.66 5.83
N HIS A 27 9.77 -13.72 7.05
CA HIS A 27 10.43 -14.36 8.20
C HIS A 27 10.63 -15.86 8.01
N ASP A 28 9.68 -16.54 7.37
CA ASP A 28 9.80 -17.97 7.03
C ASP A 28 10.84 -18.22 5.91
N GLY A 29 11.21 -17.19 5.16
CA GLY A 29 12.09 -17.30 4.02
C GLY A 29 11.44 -17.99 2.82
N ASP A 30 10.11 -17.98 2.75
CA ASP A 30 9.32 -18.62 1.71
C ASP A 30 8.95 -17.61 0.62
N VAL A 31 9.73 -17.61 -0.47
CA VAL A 31 9.57 -16.72 -1.62
C VAL A 31 8.21 -16.94 -2.29
N ASP A 32 7.84 -18.19 -2.54
CA ASP A 32 6.60 -18.53 -3.26
C ASP A 32 5.38 -18.12 -2.46
N LEU A 33 5.40 -18.34 -1.16
CA LEU A 33 4.35 -17.90 -0.26
C LEU A 33 4.26 -16.37 -0.21
N LYS A 34 5.39 -15.67 -0.17
CA LYS A 34 5.43 -14.21 -0.14
C LYS A 34 4.84 -13.61 -1.42
N VAL A 35 5.25 -14.10 -2.59
CA VAL A 35 4.69 -13.70 -3.89
C VAL A 35 3.19 -13.97 -3.91
N LYS A 36 2.77 -15.17 -3.50
CA LYS A 36 1.34 -15.54 -3.46
C LYS A 36 0.52 -14.67 -2.53
N THR A 37 1.09 -14.26 -1.43
CA THR A 37 0.45 -13.35 -0.48
C THR A 37 0.23 -11.97 -1.09
N ILE A 38 1.25 -11.42 -1.76
CA ILE A 38 1.15 -10.12 -2.44
C ILE A 38 0.11 -10.17 -3.57
N GLU A 39 0.10 -11.21 -4.40
CA GLU A 39 -0.94 -11.43 -5.41
C GLU A 39 -2.36 -11.47 -4.79
N ASN A 40 -2.51 -12.15 -3.66
CA ASN A 40 -3.79 -12.22 -2.95
C ASN A 40 -4.21 -10.87 -2.34
N LEU A 41 -3.26 -10.08 -1.84
CA LEU A 41 -3.52 -8.72 -1.35
C LEU A 41 -4.09 -7.85 -2.47
N ASP A 42 -3.46 -7.87 -3.64
CA ASP A 42 -3.96 -7.14 -4.80
C ASP A 42 -5.35 -7.65 -5.24
N ALA A 43 -5.47 -8.94 -5.52
CA ALA A 43 -6.69 -9.52 -6.10
C ALA A 43 -7.91 -9.49 -5.16
N ARG A 44 -7.71 -9.62 -3.84
CA ARG A 44 -8.80 -9.80 -2.86
C ARG A 44 -9.04 -8.60 -1.96
N MET A 45 -8.14 -7.62 -1.97
CA MET A 45 -8.25 -6.44 -1.10
C MET A 45 -8.12 -5.15 -1.89
N ILE A 46 -6.96 -4.87 -2.47
CA ILE A 46 -6.66 -3.58 -3.13
C ILE A 46 -7.59 -3.39 -4.34
N GLY A 47 -7.61 -4.36 -5.25
CA GLY A 47 -8.45 -4.30 -6.44
C GLY A 47 -9.94 -4.13 -6.15
N PRO A 48 -10.55 -4.92 -5.26
CA PRO A 48 -11.93 -4.73 -4.84
C PRO A 48 -12.22 -3.38 -4.17
N ILE A 49 -11.35 -2.89 -3.28
CA ILE A 49 -11.49 -1.56 -2.66
C ILE A 49 -11.45 -0.47 -3.74
N TYR A 50 -10.43 -0.47 -4.58
CA TYR A 50 -10.28 0.49 -5.66
C TYR A 50 -11.50 0.50 -6.60
N LYS A 51 -11.98 -0.66 -7.03
CA LYS A 51 -13.15 -0.80 -7.91
C LYS A 51 -14.42 -0.23 -7.29
N GLU A 52 -14.59 -0.38 -6.00
CA GLU A 52 -15.75 0.12 -5.27
C GLU A 52 -15.67 1.63 -5.08
N VAL A 53 -14.59 2.13 -4.46
CA VAL A 53 -14.51 3.55 -4.05
C VAL A 53 -14.44 4.51 -5.23
N LYS A 54 -13.89 4.11 -6.38
CA LYS A 54 -13.87 4.95 -7.57
C LYS A 54 -15.26 5.26 -8.15
N THR A 55 -16.29 4.54 -7.71
CA THR A 55 -17.68 4.77 -8.11
C THR A 55 -18.44 5.65 -7.13
N TRP A 56 -17.85 5.96 -5.98
CA TRP A 56 -18.50 6.77 -4.97
C TRP A 56 -18.53 8.24 -5.38
N SER A 57 -19.59 8.94 -4.95
CA SER A 57 -19.72 10.39 -5.16
C SER A 57 -18.76 11.19 -4.27
N GLU A 58 -18.46 10.67 -3.09
CA GLU A 58 -17.45 11.23 -2.20
C GLU A 58 -16.08 10.65 -2.56
N PRO A 59 -15.08 11.49 -2.85
CA PRO A 59 -13.77 11.03 -3.24
C PRO A 59 -13.04 10.35 -2.07
N VAL A 60 -12.39 9.23 -2.36
CA VAL A 60 -11.59 8.49 -1.39
C VAL A 60 -10.14 8.45 -1.84
N CYS A 61 -9.23 8.85 -0.96
CA CYS A 61 -7.79 8.67 -1.15
C CYS A 61 -7.36 7.27 -0.71
N ILE A 62 -6.59 6.56 -1.53
CA ILE A 62 -6.00 5.27 -1.19
C ILE A 62 -4.49 5.44 -1.08
N ALA A 63 -3.93 5.06 0.06
CA ALA A 63 -2.50 4.90 0.25
C ALA A 63 -2.14 3.44 0.48
N ILE A 64 -1.08 2.96 -0.17
CA ILE A 64 -0.56 1.60 -0.06
C ILE A 64 0.92 1.68 0.20
N LEU A 65 1.39 1.07 1.29
CA LEU A 65 2.80 0.99 1.63
C LEU A 65 3.06 -0.19 2.57
N PRO A 66 4.24 -0.82 2.52
CA PRO A 66 4.74 -1.65 3.61
C PRO A 66 5.10 -0.77 4.82
N ASP A 67 5.07 -1.33 6.01
CA ASP A 67 5.57 -0.69 7.23
C ASP A 67 7.10 -0.81 7.36
N HIS A 68 7.67 -1.89 6.85
CA HIS A 68 9.10 -2.17 6.80
C HIS A 68 9.44 -3.19 5.71
N PHE A 69 10.71 -3.37 5.45
CA PHE A 69 11.23 -4.34 4.51
C PHE A 69 11.67 -5.61 5.25
N THR A 70 11.20 -6.78 4.80
CA THR A 70 11.55 -8.10 5.36
C THR A 70 12.03 -9.02 4.23
N PRO A 71 13.32 -8.92 3.83
CA PRO A 71 13.88 -9.76 2.76
C PRO A 71 13.82 -11.25 3.15
N VAL A 72 13.39 -12.08 2.21
CA VAL A 72 13.28 -13.54 2.44
C VAL A 72 14.61 -14.21 2.72
N GLU A 73 15.71 -13.68 2.18
CA GLU A 73 17.06 -14.17 2.43
C GLU A 73 17.53 -13.88 3.85
N LEU A 74 17.16 -12.73 4.40
CA LEU A 74 17.60 -12.27 5.72
C LEU A 74 16.67 -12.72 6.84
N ARG A 75 15.38 -12.87 6.55
CA ARG A 75 14.33 -13.27 7.51
C ARG A 75 14.19 -12.35 8.72
N ILE A 76 14.59 -11.10 8.59
CA ILE A 76 14.53 -10.06 9.62
C ILE A 76 14.12 -8.75 8.99
N HIS A 77 13.62 -7.83 9.80
CA HIS A 77 13.36 -6.46 9.36
C HIS A 77 14.65 -5.71 9.08
N VAL A 78 14.68 -4.95 8.00
CA VAL A 78 15.79 -4.06 7.65
C VAL A 78 15.32 -2.64 7.47
N GLY A 79 16.21 -1.67 7.67
CA GLY A 79 15.89 -0.23 7.66
C GLY A 79 15.91 0.43 6.29
N GLU A 80 15.76 -0.33 5.22
CA GLU A 80 15.71 0.18 3.86
C GLU A 80 14.38 0.93 3.59
N PRO A 81 14.39 1.95 2.72
CA PRO A 81 13.17 2.61 2.28
C PRO A 81 12.19 1.65 1.62
N VAL A 82 10.91 1.83 1.88
CA VAL A 82 9.83 1.05 1.28
C VAL A 82 9.09 1.85 0.21
N PRO A 83 8.59 1.21 -0.86
CA PRO A 83 7.79 1.89 -1.86
C PRO A 83 6.42 2.27 -1.30
N PHE A 84 5.81 3.34 -1.83
CA PHE A 84 4.44 3.70 -1.53
C PHE A 84 3.69 4.20 -2.76
N ILE A 85 2.38 4.05 -2.73
CA ILE A 85 1.45 4.62 -3.71
C ILE A 85 0.44 5.48 -2.97
N ILE A 86 0.11 6.64 -3.54
CA ILE A 86 -1.06 7.43 -3.17
C ILE A 86 -1.91 7.58 -4.44
N TRP A 87 -3.16 7.19 -4.37
CA TRP A 87 -4.13 7.36 -5.42
C TRP A 87 -5.32 8.20 -4.93
N TYR A 88 -5.75 9.12 -5.74
CA TYR A 88 -6.90 9.98 -5.50
C TYR A 88 -7.62 10.26 -6.83
N PRO A 89 -8.96 10.37 -6.89
CA PRO A 89 -9.67 10.68 -8.12
C PRO A 89 -9.19 11.99 -8.75
N GLY A 90 -8.67 11.91 -9.98
CA GLY A 90 -8.15 13.07 -10.71
C GLY A 90 -6.68 13.40 -10.46
N ILE A 91 -5.96 12.61 -9.65
CA ILE A 91 -4.51 12.77 -9.52
C ILE A 91 -3.82 12.53 -10.86
N VAL A 92 -2.87 13.41 -11.19
CA VAL A 92 -2.01 13.20 -12.35
C VAL A 92 -0.93 12.19 -11.95
N PRO A 93 -0.86 11.02 -12.60
CA PRO A 93 0.16 10.03 -12.25
C PRO A 93 1.56 10.55 -12.62
N ASP A 94 2.57 10.10 -11.89
CA ASP A 94 3.95 10.24 -12.31
C ASP A 94 4.32 9.20 -13.39
N GLU A 95 5.59 9.13 -13.77
CA GLU A 95 6.06 8.23 -14.82
C GLU A 95 6.40 6.81 -14.32
N VAL A 96 6.16 6.52 -13.04
CA VAL A 96 6.43 5.20 -12.46
C VAL A 96 5.32 4.22 -12.81
N GLU A 97 5.66 3.18 -13.55
CA GLU A 97 4.72 2.17 -14.03
C GLU A 97 4.67 0.90 -13.16
N ARG A 98 5.62 0.75 -12.23
CA ARG A 98 5.74 -0.47 -11.39
C ARG A 98 5.83 -0.11 -9.93
N TYR A 99 5.13 -0.87 -9.11
CA TYR A 99 5.19 -0.76 -7.67
C TYR A 99 6.22 -1.75 -7.11
N ASP A 100 7.46 -1.31 -7.08
CA ASP A 100 8.60 -2.03 -6.50
C ASP A 100 9.65 -1.03 -5.99
N GLU A 101 10.60 -1.52 -5.19
CA GLU A 101 11.62 -0.74 -4.52
C GLU A 101 12.55 -0.01 -5.48
N ILE A 102 12.76 -0.55 -6.68
CA ILE A 102 13.67 0.02 -7.69
C ILE A 102 12.95 1.11 -8.47
N SER A 103 11.75 0.83 -8.97
CA SER A 103 10.98 1.74 -9.81
C SER A 103 10.51 2.97 -9.03
N CYS A 104 10.07 2.79 -7.77
CA CYS A 104 9.55 3.88 -6.94
C CYS A 104 10.61 4.91 -6.51
N VAL A 105 11.92 4.65 -6.67
CA VAL A 105 12.99 5.62 -6.40
C VAL A 105 12.81 6.92 -7.19
N THR A 106 12.25 6.84 -8.40
CA THR A 106 12.02 7.99 -9.29
C THR A 106 10.61 8.58 -9.17
N GLY A 107 9.83 8.13 -8.19
CA GLY A 107 8.47 8.61 -7.96
C GLY A 107 8.38 10.09 -7.64
N GLY A 108 7.28 10.73 -8.00
CA GLY A 108 7.08 12.18 -7.93
C GLY A 108 7.19 12.78 -6.52
N TYR A 109 6.94 11.98 -5.47
CA TYR A 109 7.09 12.43 -4.08
C TYR A 109 8.51 12.31 -3.54
N GLY A 110 9.39 11.54 -4.20
CA GLY A 110 10.73 11.25 -3.72
C GLY A 110 10.75 10.50 -2.38
N LEU A 111 11.87 10.59 -1.66
CA LEU A 111 12.03 9.95 -0.36
C LEU A 111 11.36 10.76 0.75
N LEU A 112 10.33 10.19 1.35
CA LEU A 112 9.61 10.76 2.49
C LEU A 112 10.00 10.07 3.81
N ARG A 113 10.05 10.84 4.89
CA ARG A 113 10.08 10.30 6.24
C ARG A 113 8.64 10.10 6.74
N LEU A 114 8.44 9.20 7.70
CA LEU A 114 7.12 8.82 8.20
C LEU A 114 6.16 9.99 8.43
N ARG A 115 6.64 11.04 9.11
CA ARG A 115 5.85 12.25 9.36
C ARG A 115 5.46 12.97 8.06
N GLN A 116 6.38 13.10 7.12
CA GLN A 116 6.14 13.74 5.83
C GLN A 116 5.13 12.96 4.99
N PHE A 117 5.16 11.62 5.05
CA PHE A 117 4.15 10.80 4.39
C PHE A 117 2.73 11.14 4.86
N MET A 118 2.52 11.25 6.16
CA MET A 118 1.20 11.63 6.70
C MET A 118 0.82 13.06 6.33
N GLU A 119 1.78 13.99 6.31
CA GLU A 119 1.55 15.38 5.88
C GLU A 119 1.12 15.45 4.40
N VAL A 120 1.67 14.59 3.54
CA VAL A 120 1.25 14.47 2.14
C VAL A 120 -0.12 13.81 2.03
N LEU A 121 -0.34 12.68 2.72
CA LEU A 121 -1.60 11.94 2.66
C LEU A 121 -2.80 12.79 3.10
N MET A 122 -2.64 13.61 4.11
CA MET A 122 -3.71 14.46 4.66
C MET A 122 -4.02 15.71 3.82
N GLN A 123 -3.40 15.88 2.66
CA GLN A 123 -3.72 16.95 1.70
C GLN A 123 -4.87 16.55 0.76
N TYR A 124 -5.20 15.29 0.71
CA TYR A 124 -6.27 14.69 -0.08
C TYR A 124 -7.49 14.38 0.77
#